data_31f5c76ecfbb23e995faea7ef4b3f5dc
#
_entry.id   31f5c76ecfbb23e995faea7ef4b3f5dc
#
_cell.length_a   1.000
_cell.length_b   1.000
_cell.length_c   1.000
_cell.angle_alpha   90.00
_cell.angle_beta   90.00
_cell.angle_gamma   90.00
#
_symmetry.space_group_name_H-M   'P 1'
#
loop_
_entity.id
_entity.type
_entity.pdbx_description
1 polymer ?
#
loop_
_entity_poly.entity_id
_entity_poly.type
_entity_poly.pdbx_seq_one_letter_code
_entity_poly.pdbx_strand_id
1 'polypeptide(L)'
;MRPVSRLNGRYSYSEPTMNITELLSPERFSSRDEVGSKKILLEQISVLLADGAPGLPDSEIFDALVGREKLGSTGLGKGVAIPHGRMPELENPVCAFIKLSTPVDFDTSDGEPVDLVFALLVPDDSTEEHLQVLSTIAEIFSNSDVCAALRACDSSECLLQQLFQREARRIPA
;
A
#
# COMPACT_ATOMS: atom_id res chain seq x y z
N MET A 1 -14.97 -26.61 3.71
CA MET A 1 -14.62 -27.23 4.99
C MET A 1 -13.14 -27.02 5.24
N ARG A 2 -12.76 -26.25 6.24
CA ARG A 2 -11.35 -25.93 6.55
C ARG A 2 -10.79 -26.99 7.49
N PRO A 3 -9.55 -27.47 7.35
CA PRO A 3 -8.98 -28.45 8.25
C PRO A 3 -8.70 -27.84 9.62
N VAL A 4 -9.25 -28.45 10.65
CA VAL A 4 -8.97 -28.09 12.05
C VAL A 4 -7.90 -29.04 12.56
N SER A 5 -6.71 -28.55 12.84
CA SER A 5 -5.69 -29.34 13.53
C SER A 5 -5.76 -29.11 15.04
N ARG A 6 -5.91 -30.19 15.80
CA ARG A 6 -5.89 -30.18 17.26
C ARG A 6 -4.43 -30.29 17.74
N LEU A 7 -3.94 -29.25 18.38
CA LEU A 7 -2.76 -29.35 19.23
C LEU A 7 -3.06 -28.64 20.57
N ASN A 8 -3.02 -29.42 21.64
CA ASN A 8 -2.99 -28.98 23.05
C ASN A 8 -4.13 -28.05 23.53
N GLY A 9 -5.41 -28.36 23.21
CA GLY A 9 -6.54 -27.78 23.92
C GLY A 9 -6.80 -26.29 23.73
N ARG A 10 -6.06 -25.63 22.84
CA ARG A 10 -6.33 -24.26 22.39
C ARG A 10 -6.58 -24.25 20.89
N TYR A 11 -7.75 -23.80 20.51
CA TYR A 11 -8.04 -23.52 19.12
C TYR A 11 -7.26 -22.25 18.73
N SER A 12 -6.12 -22.41 18.10
CA SER A 12 -5.50 -21.29 17.40
C SER A 12 -6.14 -21.23 16.01
N TYR A 13 -7.07 -20.32 15.85
CA TYR A 13 -7.41 -19.84 14.52
C TYR A 13 -6.17 -19.09 14.04
N SER A 14 -5.40 -19.71 13.16
CA SER A 14 -4.45 -18.93 12.36
C SER A 14 -5.32 -18.05 11.46
N GLU A 15 -5.49 -16.80 11.85
CA GLU A 15 -6.06 -15.81 10.97
C GLU A 15 -5.26 -15.82 9.67
N PRO A 16 -5.90 -15.79 8.49
CA PRO A 16 -5.19 -15.71 7.25
C PRO A 16 -4.38 -14.40 7.27
N THR A 17 -3.10 -14.52 7.45
CA THR A 17 -2.18 -13.38 7.31
C THR A 17 -2.31 -12.90 5.87
N MET A 18 -2.92 -11.75 5.69
CA MET A 18 -3.09 -11.15 4.38
C MET A 18 -1.71 -10.75 3.85
N ASN A 19 -1.27 -11.42 2.80
CA ASN A 19 0.01 -11.14 2.17
C ASN A 19 -0.12 -9.91 1.27
N ILE A 20 0.74 -8.92 1.46
CA ILE A 20 0.75 -7.69 0.64
C ILE A 20 0.90 -8.03 -0.83
N THR A 21 1.70 -9.03 -1.15
CA THR A 21 1.96 -9.47 -2.53
C THR A 21 0.72 -10.04 -3.22
N GLU A 22 -0.25 -10.57 -2.47
CA GLU A 22 -1.54 -11.00 -3.00
C GLU A 22 -2.46 -9.83 -3.36
N LEU A 23 -2.22 -8.66 -2.74
CA LEU A 23 -2.99 -7.44 -2.99
C LEU A 23 -2.44 -6.61 -4.14
N LEU A 24 -1.25 -6.96 -4.63
CA LEU A 24 -0.53 -6.24 -5.67
C LEU A 24 -0.69 -6.93 -7.02
N SER A 25 -0.83 -6.13 -8.06
CA SER A 25 -0.81 -6.58 -9.45
C SER A 25 0.17 -5.70 -10.23
N PRO A 26 0.92 -6.26 -11.20
CA PRO A 26 1.88 -5.49 -12.00
C PRO A 26 1.26 -4.25 -12.67
N GLU A 27 -0.02 -4.31 -13.03
CA GLU A 27 -0.76 -3.22 -13.67
C GLU A 27 -0.93 -2.01 -12.75
N ARG A 28 -0.86 -2.21 -11.44
CA ARG A 28 -0.97 -1.15 -10.44
C ARG A 28 0.38 -0.65 -9.91
N PHE A 29 1.46 -1.05 -10.55
CA PHE A 29 2.79 -0.47 -10.36
C PHE A 29 3.07 0.55 -11.45
N SER A 30 3.57 1.71 -11.07
CA SER A 30 3.91 2.77 -12.01
C SER A 30 5.19 3.49 -11.61
N SER A 31 6.00 3.78 -12.61
CA SER A 31 7.09 4.77 -12.49
C SER A 31 6.66 6.03 -13.20
N ARG A 32 6.90 7.18 -12.57
CA ARG A 32 6.65 8.52 -13.14
C ARG A 32 7.88 9.38 -12.98
N ASP A 33 8.12 10.25 -13.93
CA ASP A 33 9.23 11.19 -13.82
C ASP A 33 8.89 12.31 -12.86
N GLU A 34 7.73 12.91 -13.02
CA GLU A 34 7.27 14.02 -12.20
C GLU A 34 5.72 14.05 -12.14
N VAL A 35 5.18 14.50 -11.02
CA VAL A 35 3.72 14.67 -10.83
C VAL A 35 3.35 16.06 -10.32
N GLY A 36 4.13 17.04 -10.42
CA GLY A 36 3.80 18.44 -10.15
C GLY A 36 3.23 18.80 -8.76
N SER A 37 2.41 17.95 -8.13
CA SER A 37 1.82 18.20 -6.81
C SER A 37 1.28 16.93 -6.14
N LYS A 38 1.12 16.99 -4.82
CA LYS A 38 0.44 15.96 -4.01
C LYS A 38 -0.96 15.63 -4.53
N LYS A 39 -1.72 16.66 -4.91
CA LYS A 39 -3.08 16.46 -5.46
C LYS A 39 -3.04 15.63 -6.74
N ILE A 40 -2.19 15.98 -7.70
CA ILE A 40 -2.05 15.23 -8.96
C ILE A 40 -1.58 13.80 -8.69
N LEU A 41 -0.68 13.63 -7.73
CA LEU A 41 -0.25 12.29 -7.31
C LEU A 41 -1.42 11.44 -6.80
N LEU A 42 -2.27 11.99 -5.93
CA LEU A 42 -3.45 11.30 -5.42
C LEU A 42 -4.48 11.00 -6.53
N GLU A 43 -4.64 11.89 -7.50
CA GLU A 43 -5.48 11.63 -8.68
C GLU A 43 -4.95 10.44 -9.50
N GLN A 44 -3.66 10.39 -9.78
CA GLN A 44 -3.03 9.27 -10.51
C GLN A 44 -3.12 7.95 -9.74
N ILE A 45 -2.92 7.98 -8.44
CA ILE A 45 -3.08 6.80 -7.57
C ILE A 45 -4.52 6.29 -7.62
N SER A 46 -5.50 7.19 -7.62
CA SER A 46 -6.92 6.83 -7.67
C SER A 46 -7.26 6.07 -8.95
N VAL A 47 -6.69 6.47 -10.07
CA VAL A 47 -6.85 5.77 -11.36
C VAL A 47 -6.25 4.35 -11.29
N LEU A 48 -5.06 4.20 -10.72
CA LEU A 48 -4.44 2.88 -10.55
C LEU A 48 -5.25 1.97 -9.62
N LEU A 49 -5.75 2.51 -8.51
CA LEU A 49 -6.58 1.75 -7.58
C LEU A 49 -7.92 1.32 -8.19
N ALA A 50 -8.50 2.17 -9.03
CA ALA A 50 -9.76 1.87 -9.74
C ALA A 50 -9.64 0.64 -10.65
N ASP A 51 -8.46 0.38 -11.20
CA ASP A 51 -8.19 -0.84 -11.99
C ASP A 51 -8.42 -2.12 -11.18
N GLY A 52 -8.12 -2.09 -9.89
CA GLY A 52 -8.34 -3.22 -8.97
C GLY A 52 -9.68 -3.20 -8.22
N ALA A 53 -10.54 -2.22 -8.49
CA ALA A 53 -11.81 -2.00 -7.80
C ALA A 53 -12.96 -1.83 -8.81
N PRO A 54 -13.35 -2.89 -9.56
CA PRO A 54 -14.38 -2.80 -10.58
C PRO A 54 -15.68 -2.21 -10.04
N GLY A 55 -16.24 -1.23 -10.76
CA GLY A 55 -17.46 -0.56 -10.38
C GLY A 55 -17.28 0.67 -9.47
N LEU A 56 -16.07 0.93 -8.96
CA LEU A 56 -15.77 2.14 -8.20
C LEU A 56 -15.13 3.19 -9.12
N PRO A 57 -15.74 4.39 -9.23
CA PRO A 57 -15.14 5.49 -9.98
C PRO A 57 -13.84 5.98 -9.30
N ASP A 58 -12.85 6.33 -10.08
CA ASP A 58 -11.61 6.94 -9.59
C ASP A 58 -11.83 8.23 -8.80
N SER A 59 -12.87 8.99 -9.15
CA SER A 59 -13.26 10.21 -8.41
C SER A 59 -13.69 9.93 -6.96
N GLU A 60 -14.44 8.86 -6.72
CA GLU A 60 -14.85 8.47 -5.37
C GLU A 60 -13.65 7.95 -4.56
N ILE A 61 -12.75 7.21 -5.19
CA ILE A 61 -11.49 6.78 -4.59
C ILE A 61 -10.63 7.99 -4.21
N PHE A 62 -10.52 8.96 -5.11
CA PHE A 62 -9.80 10.21 -4.84
C PHE A 62 -10.38 10.94 -3.63
N ASP A 63 -11.70 11.09 -3.54
CA ASP A 63 -12.36 11.74 -2.41
C ASP A 63 -12.08 11.02 -1.09
N ALA A 64 -12.06 9.68 -1.08
CA ALA A 64 -11.72 8.89 0.10
C ALA A 64 -10.26 9.11 0.53
N LEU A 65 -9.32 9.09 -0.41
CA LEU A 65 -7.90 9.34 -0.13
C LEU A 65 -7.66 10.76 0.40
N VAL A 66 -8.26 11.77 -0.22
CA VAL A 66 -8.15 13.17 0.20
C VAL A 66 -8.79 13.37 1.57
N GLY A 67 -9.95 12.76 1.82
CA GLY A 67 -10.62 12.82 3.10
C GLY A 67 -9.73 12.29 4.24
N ARG A 68 -9.03 11.18 4.02
CA ARG A 68 -8.07 10.64 4.99
C ARG A 68 -6.85 11.56 5.15
N GLU A 69 -6.32 12.07 4.08
CA GLU A 69 -5.14 12.92 4.07
C GLU A 69 -5.35 14.26 4.80
N LYS A 70 -6.56 14.79 4.76
CA LYS A 70 -6.95 15.99 5.50
C LYS A 70 -6.93 15.82 7.03
N LEU A 71 -7.02 14.59 7.52
CA LEU A 71 -6.92 14.28 8.95
C LEU A 71 -5.47 14.30 9.46
N GLY A 72 -4.53 14.24 8.57
CA GLY A 72 -3.10 14.25 8.83
C GLY A 72 -2.35 13.51 7.72
N SER A 73 -1.15 13.96 7.41
CA SER A 73 -0.34 13.36 6.36
C SER A 73 -0.09 11.88 6.59
N THR A 74 -0.22 11.09 5.54
CA THR A 74 0.13 9.67 5.52
C THR A 74 1.58 9.42 5.14
N GLY A 75 2.39 10.47 5.08
CA GLY A 75 3.84 10.37 4.93
C GLY A 75 4.49 9.69 6.13
N LEU A 76 5.34 8.68 5.88
CA LEU A 76 6.11 7.98 6.91
C LEU A 76 7.44 8.67 7.23
N GLY A 77 7.83 9.65 6.43
CA GLY A 77 9.18 10.20 6.43
C GLY A 77 10.12 9.42 5.50
N LYS A 78 11.33 9.94 5.31
CA LYS A 78 12.38 9.35 4.46
C LYS A 78 11.95 9.10 3.02
N GLY A 79 11.07 9.94 2.49
CA GLY A 79 10.61 9.87 1.11
C GLY A 79 9.49 8.87 0.84
N VAL A 80 8.81 8.35 1.86
CA VAL A 80 7.75 7.36 1.75
C VAL A 80 6.40 7.91 2.20
N ALA A 81 5.33 7.62 1.45
CA ALA A 81 3.96 7.89 1.86
C ALA A 81 3.06 6.65 1.66
N ILE A 82 2.06 6.50 2.51
CA ILE A 82 1.06 5.43 2.44
C ILE A 82 -0.35 6.05 2.42
N PRO A 83 -0.76 6.70 1.33
CA PRO A 83 -2.14 7.16 1.21
C PRO A 83 -3.10 5.98 1.23
N HIS A 84 -4.18 6.10 1.99
CA HIS A 84 -5.15 5.03 2.13
C HIS A 84 -6.55 5.56 2.39
N GLY A 85 -7.55 4.75 2.10
CA GLY A 85 -8.95 5.09 2.30
C GLY A 85 -9.83 3.88 2.48
N ARG A 86 -11.06 4.10 2.95
CA ARG A 86 -12.10 3.08 3.12
C ARG A 86 -13.20 3.30 2.11
N MET A 87 -13.69 2.21 1.53
CA MET A 87 -14.76 2.23 0.53
C MET A 87 -15.85 1.22 0.89
N PRO A 88 -17.12 1.68 1.07
CA PRO A 88 -18.23 0.79 1.46
C PRO A 88 -18.51 -0.34 0.45
N GLU A 89 -18.34 -0.06 -0.84
CA GLU A 89 -18.63 -1.01 -1.92
C GLU A 89 -17.47 -1.94 -2.27
N LEU A 90 -16.34 -1.79 -1.58
CA LEU A 90 -15.16 -2.61 -1.83
C LEU A 90 -15.27 -3.96 -1.11
N GLU A 91 -15.08 -5.04 -1.83
CA GLU A 91 -15.11 -6.40 -1.25
C GLU A 91 -13.77 -6.85 -0.70
N ASN A 92 -12.69 -6.51 -1.39
CA ASN A 92 -11.32 -6.90 -1.05
C ASN A 92 -10.38 -5.69 -1.08
N PRO A 93 -9.35 -5.68 -0.23
CA PRO A 93 -8.33 -4.63 -0.28
C PRO A 93 -7.65 -4.55 -1.65
N VAL A 94 -7.29 -3.34 -2.06
CA VAL A 94 -6.57 -3.07 -3.31
C VAL A 94 -5.37 -2.18 -3.02
N CYS A 95 -4.23 -2.54 -3.57
CA CYS A 95 -3.00 -1.77 -3.45
C CYS A 95 -2.52 -1.25 -4.81
N ALA A 96 -1.84 -0.10 -4.76
CA ALA A 96 -1.11 0.45 -5.90
C ALA A 96 0.22 1.02 -5.41
N PHE A 97 1.21 1.06 -6.29
CA PHE A 97 2.52 1.60 -5.99
C PHE A 97 2.97 2.56 -7.10
N ILE A 98 3.45 3.73 -6.69
CA ILE A 98 4.09 4.69 -7.60
C ILE A 98 5.49 5.02 -7.09
N LYS A 99 6.45 4.93 -8.00
CA LYS A 99 7.81 5.43 -7.83
C LYS A 99 7.98 6.70 -8.67
N LEU A 100 8.49 7.77 -8.04
CA LEU A 100 8.77 9.04 -8.71
C LEU A 100 10.27 9.23 -8.87
N SER A 101 10.71 9.68 -10.07
CA SER A 101 12.09 10.13 -10.28
C SER A 101 12.36 11.49 -9.64
N THR A 102 11.36 12.39 -9.68
CA THR A 102 11.38 13.67 -8.99
C THR A 102 10.44 13.62 -7.78
N PRO A 103 10.96 13.70 -6.55
CA PRO A 103 10.13 13.70 -5.35
C PRO A 103 9.16 14.87 -5.29
N VAL A 104 8.01 14.66 -4.66
CA VAL A 104 6.95 15.66 -4.50
C VAL A 104 6.75 16.00 -3.02
N ASP A 105 6.46 17.25 -2.71
CA ASP A 105 6.07 17.65 -1.36
C ASP A 105 4.74 16.99 -0.97
N PHE A 106 4.75 16.27 0.14
CA PHE A 106 3.60 15.51 0.64
C PHE A 106 3.17 15.95 2.04
N ASP A 107 3.63 17.09 2.52
CA ASP A 107 3.38 17.60 3.87
C ASP A 107 3.79 16.61 4.97
N THR A 108 4.91 15.92 4.78
CA THR A 108 5.43 14.94 5.74
C THR A 108 5.97 15.64 6.99
N SER A 109 5.90 14.95 8.13
CA SER A 109 6.34 15.50 9.42
C SER A 109 7.85 15.79 9.49
N ASP A 110 8.67 15.09 8.69
CA ASP A 110 10.12 15.34 8.59
C ASP A 110 10.50 16.39 7.54
N GLY A 111 9.52 16.91 6.80
CA GLY A 111 9.75 17.91 5.74
C GLY A 111 10.38 17.36 4.46
N GLU A 112 10.66 16.06 4.39
CA GLU A 112 11.29 15.45 3.22
C GLU A 112 10.25 15.18 2.12
N PRO A 113 10.57 15.49 0.84
CA PRO A 113 9.69 15.15 -0.26
C PRO A 113 9.61 13.64 -0.48
N VAL A 114 8.52 13.18 -1.10
CA VAL A 114 8.17 11.77 -1.27
C VAL A 114 8.42 11.31 -2.69
N ASP A 115 9.07 10.16 -2.84
CA ASP A 115 9.34 9.50 -4.12
C ASP A 115 8.82 8.04 -4.20
N LEU A 116 8.49 7.46 -3.05
CA LEU A 116 7.90 6.11 -2.97
C LEU A 116 6.51 6.21 -2.33
N VAL A 117 5.50 5.79 -3.08
CA VAL A 117 4.11 5.88 -2.64
C VAL A 117 3.44 4.52 -2.77
N PHE A 118 3.02 3.98 -1.64
CA PHE A 118 2.24 2.75 -1.56
C PHE A 118 0.82 3.08 -1.11
N ALA A 119 -0.15 2.92 -1.99
CA ALA A 119 -1.55 3.25 -1.70
C ALA A 119 -2.37 2.01 -1.39
N LEU A 120 -3.36 2.17 -0.51
CA LEU A 120 -4.22 1.10 -0.05
C LEU A 120 -5.68 1.56 0.02
N LEU A 121 -6.57 0.81 -0.62
CA LEU A 121 -8.01 0.86 -0.36
C LEU A 121 -8.44 -0.37 0.42
N VAL A 122 -9.34 -0.18 1.36
CA VAL A 122 -9.84 -1.24 2.22
C VAL A 122 -11.37 -1.18 2.31
N PRO A 123 -12.05 -2.34 2.47
CA PRO A 123 -13.47 -2.35 2.77
C PRO A 123 -13.79 -1.59 4.06
N ASP A 124 -14.95 -0.95 4.10
CA ASP A 124 -15.36 -0.11 5.24
C ASP A 124 -15.61 -0.92 6.53
N ASP A 125 -15.99 -2.16 6.40
CA ASP A 125 -16.37 -3.08 7.49
C ASP A 125 -15.20 -3.86 8.12
N SER A 126 -14.03 -3.91 7.50
CA SER A 126 -12.88 -4.61 8.08
C SER A 126 -11.94 -3.69 8.84
N THR A 127 -11.81 -3.88 10.15
CA THR A 127 -11.09 -2.97 11.05
C THR A 127 -9.72 -3.48 11.49
N GLU A 128 -9.60 -4.72 11.98
CA GLU A 128 -8.34 -5.27 12.50
C GLU A 128 -7.38 -5.69 11.37
N GLU A 129 -7.89 -6.33 10.34
CA GLU A 129 -7.10 -6.74 9.17
C GLU A 129 -6.44 -5.56 8.47
N HIS A 130 -7.12 -4.41 8.43
CA HIS A 130 -6.58 -3.18 7.83
C HIS A 130 -5.43 -2.59 8.61
N LEU A 131 -5.55 -2.53 9.93
CA LEU A 131 -4.49 -2.06 10.79
C LEU A 131 -3.25 -2.95 10.65
N GLN A 132 -3.45 -4.24 10.49
CA GLN A 132 -2.36 -5.20 10.30
C GLN A 132 -1.69 -5.01 8.93
N VAL A 133 -2.45 -4.80 7.86
CA VAL A 133 -1.90 -4.52 6.52
C VAL A 133 -1.11 -3.22 6.53
N LEU A 134 -1.67 -2.14 7.07
CA LEU A 134 -0.97 -0.86 7.19
C LEU A 134 0.30 -0.96 8.02
N SER A 135 0.24 -1.66 9.14
CA SER A 135 1.40 -1.89 10.00
C SER A 135 2.50 -2.68 9.28
N THR A 136 2.14 -3.70 8.52
CA THR A 136 3.07 -4.48 7.70
C THR A 136 3.73 -3.64 6.62
N ILE A 137 2.95 -2.83 5.91
CA ILE A 137 3.46 -1.89 4.90
C ILE A 137 4.42 -0.89 5.54
N ALA A 138 4.02 -0.27 6.63
CA ALA A 138 4.84 0.70 7.35
C ALA A 138 6.18 0.08 7.82
N GLU A 139 6.16 -1.16 8.30
CA GLU A 139 7.36 -1.88 8.72
C GLU A 139 8.30 -2.17 7.53
N ILE A 140 7.77 -2.62 6.40
CA ILE A 140 8.55 -2.85 5.18
C ILE A 140 9.21 -1.56 4.70
N PHE A 141 8.45 -0.48 4.58
CA PHE A 141 8.93 0.79 4.05
C PHE A 141 9.71 1.64 5.07
N SER A 142 9.73 1.27 6.34
CA SER A 142 10.63 1.88 7.33
C SER A 142 12.07 1.36 7.21
N ASN A 143 12.28 0.28 6.49
CA ASN A 143 13.60 -0.28 6.24
C ASN A 143 14.29 0.45 5.09
N SER A 144 15.40 1.15 5.39
CA SER A 144 16.13 1.95 4.39
C SER A 144 16.74 1.13 3.27
N ASP A 145 17.13 -0.13 3.53
CA ASP A 145 17.68 -1.02 2.49
C ASP A 145 16.60 -1.44 1.49
N VAL A 146 15.38 -1.67 1.96
CA VAL A 146 14.22 -1.95 1.10
C VAL A 146 13.94 -0.76 0.20
N CYS A 147 13.85 0.43 0.77
CA CYS A 147 13.59 1.65 0.01
C CYS A 147 14.68 1.91 -1.03
N ALA A 148 15.96 1.70 -0.68
CA ALA A 148 17.06 1.82 -1.63
C ALA A 148 16.95 0.81 -2.79
N ALA A 149 16.60 -0.44 -2.48
CA ALA A 149 16.38 -1.47 -3.50
C ALA A 149 15.21 -1.14 -4.44
N LEU A 150 14.10 -0.62 -3.89
CA LEU A 150 12.96 -0.18 -4.68
C LEU A 150 13.31 1.02 -5.57
N ARG A 151 14.08 1.97 -5.07
CA ARG A 151 14.55 3.12 -5.85
C ARG A 151 15.46 2.72 -7.01
N ALA A 152 16.19 1.63 -6.87
CA ALA A 152 17.06 1.09 -7.90
C ALA A 152 16.32 0.27 -8.96
N CYS A 153 15.06 -0.07 -8.77
CA CYS A 153 14.26 -0.84 -9.73
C CYS A 153 13.80 0.01 -10.91
N ASP A 154 13.91 -0.54 -12.12
CA ASP A 154 13.49 0.09 -13.38
C ASP A 154 12.20 -0.51 -13.97
N SER A 155 11.65 -1.54 -13.35
CA SER A 155 10.46 -2.24 -13.85
C SER A 155 9.51 -2.66 -12.74
N SER A 156 8.25 -2.88 -13.10
CA SER A 156 7.22 -3.41 -12.18
C SER A 156 7.61 -4.79 -11.66
N GLU A 157 8.21 -5.64 -12.48
CA GLU A 157 8.68 -6.97 -12.09
C GLU A 157 9.77 -6.88 -11.01
N CYS A 158 10.71 -5.95 -11.17
CA CYS A 158 11.76 -5.72 -10.17
C CYS A 158 11.14 -5.27 -8.82
N LEU A 159 10.21 -4.32 -8.86
CA LEU A 159 9.52 -3.82 -7.67
C LEU A 159 8.77 -4.93 -6.93
N LEU A 160 7.99 -5.73 -7.67
CA LEU A 160 7.29 -6.89 -7.12
C LEU A 160 8.24 -7.89 -6.50
N GLN A 161 9.32 -8.23 -7.20
CA GLN A 161 10.32 -9.20 -6.72
C GLN A 161 10.97 -8.73 -5.43
N GLN A 162 11.30 -7.46 -5.29
CA GLN A 162 11.85 -6.90 -4.07
C GLN A 162 10.87 -7.02 -2.89
N LEU A 163 9.60 -6.72 -3.13
CA LEU A 163 8.56 -6.84 -2.11
C LEU A 163 8.30 -8.30 -1.71
N PHE A 164 8.23 -9.22 -2.68
CA PHE A 164 8.11 -10.66 -2.43
C PHE A 164 9.23 -11.22 -1.55
N GLN A 165 10.46 -10.88 -1.85
CA GLN A 165 11.62 -11.34 -1.09
C GLN A 165 11.58 -10.86 0.36
N ARG A 166 11.08 -9.66 0.60
CA ARG A 166 10.99 -9.08 1.94
C ARG A 166 9.85 -9.68 2.75
N GLU A 167 8.72 -9.91 2.13
CA GLU A 167 7.59 -10.57 2.77
C GLU A 167 7.92 -12.02 3.14
N ALA A 168 8.56 -12.77 2.26
CA ALA A 168 9.01 -14.14 2.52
C ALA A 168 9.97 -14.26 3.72
N ARG A 169 10.79 -13.23 3.98
CA ARG A 169 11.69 -13.18 5.14
C ARG A 169 10.98 -12.93 6.47
N ARG A 170 9.75 -12.46 6.43
CA ARG A 170 8.93 -12.19 7.63
C ARG A 170 8.18 -13.40 8.13
N ILE A 171 7.97 -14.41 7.28
CA ILE A 171 7.33 -15.66 7.66
C ILE A 171 8.37 -16.53 8.35
N PRO A 172 8.26 -16.80 9.66
CA PRO A 172 9.19 -17.72 10.33
C PRO A 172 9.01 -19.11 9.71
N ALA A 173 10.14 -19.72 9.43
CA ALA A 173 10.22 -21.08 8.91
C ALA A 173 9.58 -22.09 9.87
#